data_78b20b3c60a61b0c002ba68be7e8cb72
#
_entry.id   78b20b3c60a61b0c002ba68be7e8cb72
#
_cell.length_a   1.000
_cell.length_b   1.000
_cell.length_c   1.000
_cell.angle_alpha   90.00
_cell.angle_beta   90.00
_cell.angle_gamma   90.00
#
_symmetry.space_group_name_H-M   'P 1'
#
loop_
_entity.id
_entity.type
_entity.pdbx_description
1 polymer ?
#
loop_
_entity_poly.entity_id
_entity_poly.type
_entity_poly.pdbx_seq_one_letter_code
_entity_poly.pdbx_strand_id
1 'polypeptide(L)'
;MYSYKYPRPMLTADCVVFGARRDGGYALLLVERGNDPFKGMWALPGGFMEMDETLEACARRELEEETGCAVQGPLEELGSFSAVDRDPRGRTVTVAFMAVVEEHPVAGGDDARQARWFPLDQLPPLAFDHKEIVAVALKRKFGAALPQSEAQ
;
A
#
# COMPACT_ATOMS: atom_id res chain seq x y z
N MET A 1 -17.89 13.06 17.73
CA MET A 1 -16.57 13.74 17.66
C MET A 1 -15.73 13.37 18.86
N TYR A 2 -14.46 13.16 18.61
CA TYR A 2 -13.52 12.80 19.68
C TYR A 2 -12.69 14.00 20.08
N SER A 3 -12.44 14.13 21.37
CA SER A 3 -11.64 15.22 21.92
C SER A 3 -10.66 14.61 22.91
N TYR A 4 -9.38 14.95 22.79
CA TYR A 4 -8.34 14.32 23.59
C TYR A 4 -7.54 15.34 24.36
N LYS A 5 -7.12 14.96 25.56
CA LYS A 5 -6.29 15.81 26.39
C LYS A 5 -4.90 16.02 25.78
N TYR A 6 -4.38 14.99 25.11
CA TYR A 6 -3.06 15.05 24.50
C TYR A 6 -3.19 14.78 23.01
N PRO A 7 -2.27 15.36 22.20
CA PRO A 7 -2.25 15.03 20.76
C PRO A 7 -2.07 13.53 20.53
N ARG A 8 -2.69 13.03 19.48
CA ARG A 8 -2.61 11.61 19.11
C ARG A 8 -2.31 11.49 17.63
N PRO A 9 -1.42 10.56 17.26
CA PRO A 9 -1.22 10.30 15.83
C PRO A 9 -2.39 9.52 15.26
N MET A 10 -2.55 9.63 13.95
CA MET A 10 -3.50 8.80 13.22
C MET A 10 -2.80 7.51 12.82
N LEU A 11 -3.57 6.43 12.70
CA LEU A 11 -3.06 5.13 12.27
C LEU A 11 -3.66 4.74 10.94
N THR A 12 -2.81 4.29 10.04
CA THR A 12 -3.24 3.75 8.74
C THR A 12 -2.65 2.37 8.54
N ALA A 13 -3.19 1.64 7.58
CA ALA A 13 -2.62 0.38 7.13
C ALA A 13 -2.49 0.43 5.61
N ASP A 14 -1.37 -0.06 5.11
CA ASP A 14 -1.11 -0.11 3.68
C ASP A 14 -0.76 -1.52 3.26
N CYS A 15 -1.10 -1.89 2.02
CA CYS A 15 -0.83 -3.22 1.50
C CYS A 15 0.14 -3.18 0.34
N VAL A 16 1.16 -4.04 0.40
CA VAL A 16 2.02 -4.33 -0.74
C VAL A 16 1.57 -5.68 -1.29
N VAL A 17 0.90 -5.68 -2.43
CA VAL A 17 0.39 -6.91 -3.03
C VAL A 17 1.14 -7.16 -4.32
N PHE A 18 1.91 -8.25 -4.34
CA PHE A 18 2.60 -8.69 -5.54
C PHE A 18 1.72 -9.68 -6.27
N GLY A 19 1.53 -9.47 -7.58
CA GLY A 19 0.78 -10.38 -8.41
C GLY A 19 1.71 -11.21 -9.25
N ALA A 20 1.63 -12.53 -9.11
CA ALA A 20 2.43 -13.43 -9.94
C ALA A 20 1.85 -13.44 -11.35
N ARG A 21 2.69 -13.16 -12.34
CA ARG A 21 2.29 -13.04 -13.72
C ARG A 21 2.48 -14.36 -14.43
N ARG A 22 1.70 -14.56 -15.49
CA ARG A 22 1.81 -15.79 -16.27
C ARG A 22 3.17 -15.97 -16.90
N ASP A 23 3.86 -14.86 -17.20
CA ASP A 23 5.18 -14.93 -17.82
C ASP A 23 6.31 -15.18 -16.81
N GLY A 24 5.96 -15.40 -15.55
CA GLY A 24 6.95 -15.72 -14.53
C GLY A 24 7.43 -14.52 -13.74
N GLY A 25 7.06 -13.33 -14.11
CA GLY A 25 7.43 -12.12 -13.36
C GLY A 25 6.38 -11.76 -12.34
N TYR A 26 6.58 -10.59 -11.73
CA TYR A 26 5.66 -10.06 -10.73
C TYR A 26 5.28 -8.63 -11.07
N ALA A 27 4.10 -8.24 -10.62
CA ALA A 27 3.61 -6.87 -10.71
C ALA A 27 3.20 -6.41 -9.32
N LEU A 28 3.14 -5.09 -9.12
CA LEU A 28 2.72 -4.49 -7.86
C LEU A 28 1.38 -3.81 -8.08
N LEU A 29 0.45 -4.03 -7.15
CA LEU A 29 -0.87 -3.44 -7.23
C LEU A 29 -0.84 -2.03 -6.64
N LEU A 30 -1.24 -1.05 -7.44
CA LEU A 30 -1.27 0.35 -7.02
C LEU A 30 -2.62 0.95 -7.36
N VAL A 31 -2.95 2.04 -6.66
CA VAL A 31 -4.17 2.81 -6.90
C VAL A 31 -3.78 4.24 -7.25
N GLU A 32 -4.58 4.86 -8.10
CA GLU A 32 -4.42 6.28 -8.41
C GLU A 32 -5.26 7.08 -7.44
N ARG A 33 -4.61 8.02 -6.73
CA ARG A 33 -5.31 8.81 -5.73
C ARG A 33 -6.29 9.76 -6.39
N GLY A 34 -7.53 9.78 -5.88
CA GLY A 34 -8.57 10.64 -6.39
C GLY A 34 -8.67 11.98 -5.69
N ASN A 35 -7.98 12.15 -4.55
CA ASN A 35 -8.08 13.34 -3.71
C ASN A 35 -6.71 13.80 -3.26
N ASP A 36 -6.60 15.09 -2.92
CA ASP A 36 -5.39 15.61 -2.29
C ASP A 36 -5.27 15.06 -0.87
N PRO A 37 -4.04 14.89 -0.35
CA PRO A 37 -2.76 15.21 -0.99
C PRO A 37 -2.40 14.19 -2.06
N PHE A 38 -1.51 14.57 -2.95
CA PHE A 38 -0.98 13.70 -4.01
C PHE A 38 -2.04 13.22 -5.00
N LYS A 39 -3.06 14.04 -5.27
CA LYS A 39 -4.11 13.68 -6.24
C LYS A 39 -3.46 13.37 -7.59
N GLY A 40 -3.88 12.26 -8.18
CA GLY A 40 -3.36 11.81 -9.47
C GLY A 40 -2.09 10.98 -9.38
N MET A 41 -1.45 10.91 -8.22
CA MET A 41 -0.29 10.05 -8.05
C MET A 41 -0.73 8.65 -7.65
N TRP A 42 0.17 7.70 -7.86
CA TRP A 42 -0.09 6.30 -7.53
C TRP A 42 0.39 6.01 -6.10
N ALA A 43 -0.29 5.10 -5.44
CA ALA A 43 -0.03 4.78 -4.04
C ALA A 43 -0.36 3.33 -3.76
N LEU A 44 0.17 2.81 -2.67
CA LEU A 44 -0.26 1.51 -2.15
C LEU A 44 -1.73 1.61 -1.71
N PRO A 45 -2.52 0.56 -1.91
CA PRO A 45 -3.86 0.54 -1.32
C PRO A 45 -3.77 0.61 0.20
N GLY A 46 -4.64 1.38 0.82
CA GLY A 46 -4.62 1.53 2.26
C GLY A 46 -5.44 2.72 2.71
N GLY A 47 -5.56 2.88 4.02
CA GLY A 47 -6.30 3.99 4.58
C GLY A 47 -6.33 3.95 6.09
N PHE A 48 -7.20 4.77 6.65
CA PHE A 48 -7.27 4.97 8.10
C PHE A 48 -7.99 3.82 8.80
N MET A 49 -7.43 3.39 9.93
CA MET A 49 -8.04 2.37 10.76
C MET A 49 -9.29 2.91 11.43
N GLU A 50 -10.36 2.12 11.41
CA GLU A 50 -11.56 2.45 12.15
C GLU A 50 -11.45 1.98 13.58
N MET A 51 -12.30 2.53 14.45
CA MET A 51 -12.15 2.31 15.89
C MET A 51 -12.42 0.87 16.32
N ASP A 52 -13.14 0.13 15.50
CA ASP A 52 -13.53 -1.25 15.86
C ASP A 52 -12.85 -2.31 15.01
N GLU A 53 -11.72 -1.98 14.37
CA GLU A 53 -11.01 -2.96 13.55
C GLU A 53 -9.53 -3.03 13.91
N THR A 54 -8.92 -4.18 13.65
CA THR A 54 -7.47 -4.32 13.78
C THR A 54 -6.78 -3.71 12.55
N LEU A 55 -5.48 -3.49 12.64
CA LEU A 55 -4.74 -2.99 11.49
C LEU A 55 -4.77 -3.97 10.32
N GLU A 56 -4.70 -5.28 10.59
CA GLU A 56 -4.81 -6.23 9.48
C GLU A 56 -6.19 -6.19 8.84
N ALA A 57 -7.25 -6.07 9.65
CA ALA A 57 -8.61 -5.95 9.11
C ALA A 57 -8.75 -4.66 8.29
N CYS A 58 -8.15 -3.57 8.75
CA CYS A 58 -8.12 -2.32 8.01
C CYS A 58 -7.44 -2.50 6.65
N ALA A 59 -6.29 -3.16 6.64
CA ALA A 59 -5.55 -3.39 5.40
C ALA A 59 -6.40 -4.18 4.40
N ARG A 60 -7.05 -5.24 4.86
CA ARG A 60 -7.89 -6.07 3.99
C ARG A 60 -9.10 -5.29 3.47
N ARG A 61 -9.75 -4.53 4.33
CA ARG A 61 -10.93 -3.75 3.95
C ARG A 61 -10.58 -2.70 2.91
N GLU A 62 -9.52 -1.94 3.16
CA GLU A 62 -9.11 -0.90 2.22
C GLU A 62 -8.68 -1.49 0.89
N LEU A 63 -7.95 -2.60 0.93
CA LEU A 63 -7.52 -3.28 -0.29
C LEU A 63 -8.72 -3.67 -1.14
N GLU A 64 -9.71 -4.29 -0.52
CA GLU A 64 -10.88 -4.75 -1.25
C GLU A 64 -11.72 -3.59 -1.75
N GLU A 65 -11.92 -2.56 -0.94
CA GLU A 65 -12.70 -1.39 -1.33
C GLU A 65 -12.07 -0.64 -2.49
N GLU A 66 -10.74 -0.53 -2.49
CA GLU A 66 -10.05 0.30 -3.47
C GLU A 66 -9.68 -0.45 -4.74
N THR A 67 -9.55 -1.77 -4.70
CA THR A 67 -9.07 -2.53 -5.85
C THR A 67 -9.91 -3.73 -6.21
N GLY A 68 -10.80 -4.17 -5.35
CA GLY A 68 -11.54 -5.41 -5.53
C GLY A 68 -10.73 -6.66 -5.21
N CYS A 69 -9.49 -6.51 -4.75
CA CYS A 69 -8.63 -7.65 -4.47
C CYS A 69 -8.89 -8.17 -3.07
N ALA A 70 -9.26 -9.45 -2.96
CA ALA A 70 -9.43 -10.10 -1.67
C ALA A 70 -8.37 -11.18 -1.52
N VAL A 71 -7.52 -11.04 -0.50
CA VAL A 71 -6.42 -11.97 -0.30
C VAL A 71 -6.92 -13.13 0.58
N GLN A 72 -6.68 -14.34 0.10
CA GLN A 72 -6.96 -15.53 0.89
C GLN A 72 -5.75 -15.80 1.79
N GLY A 73 -6.01 -16.21 3.01
CA GLY A 73 -4.94 -16.50 3.94
C GLY A 73 -4.39 -15.26 4.64
N PRO A 74 -3.33 -15.43 5.45
CA PRO A 74 -2.82 -14.33 6.27
C PRO A 74 -2.02 -13.32 5.44
N LEU A 75 -2.01 -12.07 5.92
CA LEU A 75 -1.10 -11.06 5.43
C LEU A 75 0.17 -11.09 6.27
N GLU A 76 1.30 -10.83 5.64
CA GLU A 76 2.56 -10.74 6.37
C GLU A 76 2.81 -9.30 6.78
N GLU A 77 3.02 -9.05 8.06
CA GLU A 77 3.27 -7.70 8.54
C GLU A 77 4.70 -7.31 8.25
N LEU A 78 4.89 -6.18 7.57
CA LEU A 78 6.22 -5.67 7.24
C LEU A 78 6.79 -4.79 8.33
N GLY A 79 5.93 -4.18 9.14
CA GLY A 79 6.35 -3.29 10.20
C GLY A 79 5.69 -1.93 10.09
N SER A 80 6.10 -1.01 10.97
CA SER A 80 5.54 0.33 11.01
C SER A 80 6.47 1.32 10.35
N PHE A 81 5.89 2.38 9.79
CA PHE A 81 6.61 3.45 9.14
C PHE A 81 6.12 4.75 9.77
N SER A 82 7.03 5.46 10.42
CA SER A 82 6.63 6.54 11.33
C SER A 82 7.47 7.79 11.18
N ALA A 83 8.07 8.03 10.01
CA ALA A 83 8.81 9.27 9.80
C ALA A 83 7.90 10.46 10.07
N VAL A 84 8.44 11.50 10.70
CA VAL A 84 7.59 12.56 11.25
C VAL A 84 6.80 13.27 10.18
N ASP A 85 7.41 13.54 9.03
CA ASP A 85 6.78 14.32 7.97
C ASP A 85 6.28 13.48 6.81
N ARG A 86 6.04 12.18 7.04
CA ARG A 86 5.67 11.29 5.95
C ARG A 86 4.31 11.61 5.32
N ASP A 87 3.42 12.26 6.06
CA ASP A 87 2.06 12.57 5.60
C ASP A 87 1.79 14.05 5.89
N PRO A 88 1.53 14.86 4.85
CA PRO A 88 1.32 16.30 5.08
C PRO A 88 0.03 16.61 5.83
N ARG A 89 -0.90 15.67 5.95
CA ARG A 89 -2.16 15.93 6.68
C ARG A 89 -1.98 15.97 8.18
N GLY A 90 -0.90 15.37 8.69
CA GLY A 90 -0.65 15.35 10.12
C GLY A 90 0.22 14.17 10.52
N ARG A 91 0.40 14.00 11.82
CA ARG A 91 1.23 12.92 12.35
C ARG A 91 0.53 11.59 12.12
N THR A 92 1.05 10.80 11.22
CA THR A 92 0.43 9.54 10.81
C THR A 92 1.45 8.42 10.83
N VAL A 93 1.11 7.32 11.48
CA VAL A 93 1.92 6.11 11.50
C VAL A 93 1.17 5.07 10.70
N THR A 94 1.84 4.43 9.76
CA THR A 94 1.22 3.33 9.02
C THR A 94 1.89 2.01 9.38
N VAL A 95 1.08 0.94 9.39
CA VAL A 95 1.60 -0.42 9.46
C VAL A 95 1.37 -1.05 8.09
N ALA A 96 2.43 -1.57 7.50
CA ALA A 96 2.37 -2.13 6.16
C ALA A 96 2.30 -3.64 6.21
N PHE A 97 1.53 -4.21 5.28
CA PHE A 97 1.35 -5.65 5.15
C PHE A 97 1.66 -6.05 3.72
N MET A 98 2.04 -7.31 3.54
CA MET A 98 2.44 -7.83 2.24
C MET A 98 1.70 -9.12 1.95
N ALA A 99 1.34 -9.32 0.68
CA ALA A 99 0.76 -10.57 0.22
C ALA A 99 1.21 -10.84 -1.21
N VAL A 100 1.15 -12.10 -1.60
CA VAL A 100 1.42 -12.51 -2.97
C VAL A 100 0.20 -13.25 -3.47
N VAL A 101 -0.32 -12.82 -4.62
CA VAL A 101 -1.49 -13.45 -5.26
C VAL A 101 -1.17 -13.69 -6.72
N GLU A 102 -2.04 -14.40 -7.42
CA GLU A 102 -1.96 -14.44 -8.87
C GLU A 102 -2.54 -13.16 -9.43
N GLU A 103 -1.92 -12.62 -10.46
CA GLU A 103 -2.42 -11.40 -11.11
C GLU A 103 -3.83 -11.67 -11.65
N HIS A 104 -4.75 -10.75 -11.35
CA HIS A 104 -6.13 -10.89 -11.80
C HIS A 104 -6.71 -9.50 -12.05
N PRO A 105 -7.86 -9.39 -12.72
CA PRO A 105 -8.44 -8.07 -12.97
C PRO A 105 -8.74 -7.33 -11.68
N VAL A 106 -8.48 -6.04 -11.69
CA VAL A 106 -8.77 -5.13 -10.59
C VAL A 106 -9.44 -3.89 -11.15
N ALA A 107 -10.11 -3.14 -10.28
CA ALA A 107 -10.77 -1.90 -10.69
C ALA A 107 -10.79 -0.96 -9.49
N GLY A 108 -10.68 0.33 -9.76
CA GLY A 108 -10.75 1.33 -8.69
C GLY A 108 -12.12 1.36 -8.03
N GLY A 109 -12.16 1.87 -6.83
CA GLY A 109 -13.39 2.03 -6.07
C GLY A 109 -13.11 2.93 -4.90
N ASP A 110 -14.19 3.37 -4.24
CA ASP A 110 -14.10 4.26 -3.10
C ASP A 110 -13.33 5.53 -3.49
N ASP A 111 -12.25 5.87 -2.81
CA ASP A 111 -11.46 7.07 -3.11
C ASP A 111 -10.42 6.85 -4.19
N ALA A 112 -10.30 5.67 -4.74
CA ALA A 112 -9.33 5.38 -5.79
C ALA A 112 -9.96 5.58 -7.16
N ARG A 113 -9.32 6.38 -8.02
CA ARG A 113 -9.83 6.61 -9.38
C ARG A 113 -9.66 5.37 -10.23
N GLN A 114 -8.56 4.63 -10.05
CA GLN A 114 -8.34 3.36 -10.73
C GLN A 114 -7.34 2.53 -9.93
N ALA A 115 -7.35 1.24 -10.18
CA ALA A 115 -6.38 0.31 -9.65
C ALA A 115 -5.70 -0.38 -10.83
N ARG A 116 -4.41 -0.67 -10.69
CA ARG A 116 -3.67 -1.25 -11.80
C ARG A 116 -2.47 -2.04 -11.28
N TRP A 117 -2.14 -3.12 -11.99
CA TRP A 117 -0.91 -3.87 -11.78
C TRP A 117 0.21 -3.21 -12.58
N PHE A 118 1.33 -2.94 -11.93
CA PHE A 118 2.51 -2.38 -12.60
C PHE A 118 3.64 -3.39 -12.57
N PRO A 119 4.24 -3.74 -13.71
CA PRO A 119 5.44 -4.58 -13.67
C PRO A 119 6.49 -3.95 -12.77
N LEU A 120 7.25 -4.77 -12.06
CA LEU A 120 8.19 -4.24 -11.06
C LEU A 120 9.27 -3.36 -11.64
N ASP A 121 9.59 -3.52 -12.93
CA ASP A 121 10.58 -2.68 -13.58
C ASP A 121 9.97 -1.42 -14.21
N GLN A 122 8.68 -1.17 -13.99
CA GLN A 122 7.99 -0.03 -14.58
C GLN A 122 7.12 0.68 -13.55
N LEU A 123 7.59 0.79 -12.32
CA LEU A 123 6.81 1.42 -11.27
C LEU A 123 6.76 2.94 -11.47
N PRO A 124 5.59 3.54 -11.27
CA PRO A 124 5.47 5.00 -11.35
C PRO A 124 6.02 5.66 -10.08
N PRO A 125 6.17 6.98 -10.06
CA PRO A 125 6.45 7.69 -8.82
C PRO A 125 5.30 7.46 -7.84
N LEU A 126 5.62 7.26 -6.57
CA LEU A 126 4.64 6.93 -5.55
C LEU A 126 4.43 8.08 -4.60
N ALA A 127 3.18 8.20 -4.10
CA ALA A 127 2.80 9.20 -3.11
C ALA A 127 3.40 8.87 -1.74
N PHE A 128 3.43 9.87 -0.88
CA PHE A 128 3.91 9.72 0.50
C PHE A 128 5.33 9.13 0.52
N ASP A 129 5.58 8.24 1.47
CA ASP A 129 6.82 7.48 1.56
C ASP A 129 6.63 6.04 1.09
N HIS A 130 5.66 5.81 0.22
CA HIS A 130 5.33 4.45 -0.21
C HIS A 130 6.50 3.78 -0.93
N LYS A 131 7.39 4.56 -1.52
CA LYS A 131 8.60 4.01 -2.13
C LYS A 131 9.45 3.26 -1.11
N GLU A 132 9.55 3.80 0.12
CA GLU A 132 10.31 3.12 1.16
C GLU A 132 9.63 1.83 1.63
N ILE A 133 8.29 1.86 1.69
CA ILE A 133 7.56 0.66 2.08
C ILE A 133 7.77 -0.44 1.03
N VAL A 134 7.67 -0.08 -0.24
CA VAL A 134 7.88 -1.03 -1.34
C VAL A 134 9.30 -1.59 -1.31
N ALA A 135 10.29 -0.75 -0.99
CA ALA A 135 11.67 -1.21 -0.90
C ALA A 135 11.84 -2.28 0.17
N VAL A 136 11.21 -2.09 1.33
CA VAL A 136 11.24 -3.10 2.40
C VAL A 136 10.59 -4.40 1.94
N ALA A 137 9.45 -4.28 1.26
CA ALA A 137 8.73 -5.47 0.77
C ALA A 137 9.56 -6.22 -0.27
N LEU A 138 10.19 -5.50 -1.19
CA LEU A 138 11.02 -6.13 -2.20
C LEU A 138 12.17 -6.90 -1.57
N LYS A 139 12.81 -6.29 -0.57
CA LYS A 139 13.89 -6.96 0.12
C LYS A 139 13.40 -8.19 0.86
N ARG A 140 12.23 -8.08 1.53
CA ARG A 140 11.67 -9.20 2.28
C ARG A 140 11.28 -10.35 1.36
N LYS A 141 10.66 -10.05 0.22
CA LYS A 141 10.15 -11.08 -0.67
C LYS A 141 11.25 -11.66 -1.56
N PHE A 142 12.15 -10.79 -2.07
CA PHE A 142 13.13 -11.21 -3.09
C PHE A 142 14.56 -11.18 -2.58
N GLY A 143 14.80 -10.69 -1.37
CA GLY A 143 16.14 -10.66 -0.76
C GLY A 143 17.00 -9.51 -1.21
N ALA A 144 16.52 -8.66 -2.12
CA ALA A 144 17.31 -7.54 -2.62
C ALA A 144 16.40 -6.56 -3.33
N ALA A 145 16.92 -5.39 -3.62
CA ALA A 145 16.23 -4.43 -4.46
C ALA A 145 16.06 -4.99 -5.87
N LEU A 146 15.23 -4.32 -6.68
CA LEU A 146 14.99 -4.76 -8.04
C LEU A 146 16.30 -4.89 -8.81
N PRO A 147 16.53 -6.03 -9.45
CA PRO A 147 17.82 -6.25 -10.09
C PRO A 147 18.11 -5.28 -11.19
N GLN A 148 17.09 -4.91 -11.92
CA GLN A 148 17.38 -4.09 -13.00
C GLN A 148 17.31 -2.73 -12.67
N SER A 149 16.80 -2.47 -11.59
CA SER A 149 16.81 -1.14 -11.27
C SER A 149 18.16 -0.73 -11.03
N GLU A 150 18.83 -1.72 -10.93
CA GLU A 150 19.92 -1.44 -10.87
C GLU A 150 20.31 -1.16 -11.91
N ALA A 151 20.18 -1.46 -12.11
CA ALA A 151 20.55 -1.15 -13.04
C ALA A 151 20.36 -0.22 -13.55
N GLN A 152 20.34 -0.01 -13.55
CA GLN A 152 20.47 0.69 -14.21
C GLN A 152 20.60 1.60 -14.09
#